data_d0f3d865724e1ad58b6488211377ba63
#
_entry.id   d0f3d865724e1ad58b6488211377ba63
#
_cell.length_a   1.000
_cell.length_b   1.000
_cell.length_c   1.000
_cell.angle_alpha   90.00
_cell.angle_beta   90.00
_cell.angle_gamma   90.00
#
_symmetry.space_group_name_H-M   'P 1'
#
loop_
_entity.id
_entity.type
_entity.pdbx_description
1 polymer ?
#
loop_
_entity_poly.entity_id
_entity_poly.type
_entity_poly.pdbx_seq_one_letter_code
_entity_poly.pdbx_strand_id
1 'polypeptide(L)'
;VMRQIHLGRQITDRKGIEEANEKFNIISMVCTGALMKIFPYRDAKGNTLQWYAQSDRLPHEMGNEQWTFTRKAMNYVHEQIVMKRFDEVNRLLNKIKQYQQKECGEALPSASKFKAEKLYNQFDYSKPIAILCLCIGLFAFIYYCRCTVTEKNICCSLAFIFNLLLCSIFIYLSMTIVLRGYVSNHLPLSNGFETMQFMAWCTVLLTFFLQRKFTLSVPFGFLLCGLTLLVSMFGEQNPRITQLMPVLQSPLLSIHVVAIMTAYSLLAFIMLNGITAVVLHYSTENCETAIDFLQRISRLILYPAVFLLTIGIFIGAVWANVSWGRYWGWDPKEVWALITMLVYALALHPACLLYTSPSPRDGATSR
;
A
#
# COMPACT_ATOMS: atom_id res chain seq x y z
N VAL A 1 38.52 -2.81 -18.88
CA VAL A 1 37.47 -3.82 -19.19
C VAL A 1 37.38 -4.03 -20.70
N MET A 2 37.06 -3.03 -21.51
CA MET A 2 36.99 -3.13 -23.00
C MET A 2 38.27 -3.66 -23.58
N ARG A 3 39.44 -3.24 -23.09
CA ARG A 3 40.75 -3.73 -23.54
C ARG A 3 41.02 -5.21 -23.23
N GLN A 4 40.43 -5.74 -22.12
CA GLN A 4 40.56 -7.15 -21.76
C GLN A 4 39.61 -8.05 -22.56
N ILE A 5 38.43 -7.55 -22.92
CA ILE A 5 37.48 -8.25 -23.80
C ILE A 5 38.10 -8.46 -25.20
N HIS A 6 38.81 -7.45 -25.73
CA HIS A 6 39.54 -7.55 -26.98
C HIS A 6 40.75 -8.55 -26.95
N LEU A 7 41.25 -8.86 -25.76
CA LEU A 7 42.37 -9.79 -25.58
C LEU A 7 41.91 -11.24 -25.30
N GLY A 8 40.63 -11.58 -25.42
CA GLY A 8 40.10 -12.93 -25.30
C GLY A 8 40.25 -13.56 -23.88
N ARG A 9 40.55 -12.77 -22.85
CA ARG A 9 40.66 -13.28 -21.48
C ARG A 9 39.27 -13.57 -20.92
N GLN A 10 39.08 -14.76 -20.37
CA GLN A 10 37.86 -15.12 -19.68
C GLN A 10 37.63 -14.16 -18.48
N ILE A 11 36.45 -13.53 -18.47
CA ILE A 11 36.03 -12.62 -17.41
C ILE A 11 35.54 -13.49 -16.27
N THR A 12 36.29 -13.55 -15.18
CA THR A 12 35.98 -14.36 -13.98
C THR A 12 34.88 -13.75 -13.09
N ASP A 13 34.65 -12.42 -13.19
CA ASP A 13 33.62 -11.73 -12.42
C ASP A 13 32.71 -10.89 -13.31
N ARG A 14 31.76 -11.56 -13.97
CA ARG A 14 30.79 -10.92 -14.86
C ARG A 14 29.82 -10.00 -14.09
N LYS A 15 29.38 -10.40 -12.89
CA LYS A 15 28.44 -9.62 -12.07
C LYS A 15 29.07 -8.33 -11.57
N GLY A 16 30.30 -8.38 -11.06
CA GLY A 16 31.01 -7.18 -10.60
C GLY A 16 31.26 -6.17 -11.72
N ILE A 17 31.49 -6.66 -12.95
CA ILE A 17 31.66 -5.79 -14.13
C ILE A 17 30.34 -5.14 -14.55
N GLU A 18 29.24 -5.88 -14.55
CA GLU A 18 27.91 -5.37 -14.86
C GLU A 18 27.52 -4.29 -13.84
N GLU A 19 27.70 -4.55 -12.53
CA GLU A 19 27.45 -3.58 -11.46
C GLU A 19 28.31 -2.31 -11.57
N ALA A 20 29.59 -2.47 -11.87
CA ALA A 20 30.49 -1.32 -12.09
C ALA A 20 30.09 -0.50 -13.31
N ASN A 21 29.64 -1.15 -14.38
CA ASN A 21 29.16 -0.49 -15.60
C ASN A 21 27.84 0.26 -15.36
N GLU A 22 26.91 -0.32 -14.59
CA GLU A 22 25.69 0.36 -14.19
C GLU A 22 25.98 1.61 -13.34
N LYS A 23 26.86 1.49 -12.34
CA LYS A 23 27.29 2.63 -11.52
C LYS A 23 27.92 3.73 -12.37
N PHE A 24 28.80 3.35 -13.31
CA PHE A 24 29.42 4.30 -14.23
C PHE A 24 28.39 5.00 -15.12
N ASN A 25 27.42 4.24 -15.67
CA ASN A 25 26.37 4.81 -16.50
C ASN A 25 25.49 5.78 -15.73
N ILE A 26 25.14 5.46 -14.47
CA ILE A 26 24.37 6.36 -13.60
C ILE A 26 25.14 7.66 -13.32
N ILE A 27 26.43 7.56 -12.96
CA ILE A 27 27.28 8.73 -12.74
C ILE A 27 27.40 9.58 -14.02
N SER A 28 27.61 8.92 -15.17
CA SER A 28 27.67 9.60 -16.47
C SER A 28 26.36 10.33 -16.79
N MET A 29 25.21 9.68 -16.56
CA MET A 29 23.88 10.31 -16.75
C MET A 29 23.66 11.51 -15.82
N VAL A 30 24.14 11.44 -14.58
CA VAL A 30 24.07 12.57 -13.64
C VAL A 30 24.95 13.71 -14.13
N CYS A 31 26.22 13.44 -14.48
CA CYS A 31 27.17 14.44 -14.92
C CYS A 31 26.75 15.13 -16.24
N THR A 32 26.14 14.39 -17.17
CA THR A 32 25.66 14.92 -18.45
C THR A 32 24.29 15.58 -18.35
N GLY A 33 23.59 15.48 -17.19
CA GLY A 33 22.24 15.97 -17.01
C GLY A 33 21.17 15.16 -17.76
N ALA A 34 21.49 13.97 -18.25
CA ALA A 34 20.57 13.12 -19.02
C ALA A 34 19.35 12.64 -18.22
N LEU A 35 19.44 12.66 -16.87
CA LEU A 35 18.32 12.35 -16.00
C LEU A 35 17.32 13.50 -15.89
N MET A 36 17.71 14.74 -16.21
CA MET A 36 16.87 15.93 -16.06
C MET A 36 16.04 16.18 -17.31
N LYS A 37 15.08 15.31 -17.58
CA LYS A 37 14.12 15.48 -18.69
C LYS A 37 13.06 16.50 -18.31
N ILE A 38 13.37 17.78 -18.44
CA ILE A 38 12.52 18.91 -18.02
C ILE A 38 11.99 19.74 -19.20
N PHE A 39 12.41 19.46 -20.42
CA PHE A 39 11.98 20.19 -21.61
C PHE A 39 10.97 19.37 -22.40
N PRO A 40 9.67 19.68 -22.29
CA PRO A 40 8.64 19.03 -23.08
C PRO A 40 8.67 19.54 -24.52
N TYR A 41 8.40 18.65 -25.45
CA TYR A 41 8.17 18.97 -26.85
C TYR A 41 6.95 18.19 -27.34
N ARG A 42 6.04 18.89 -27.99
CA ARG A 42 4.86 18.29 -28.64
C ARG A 42 5.15 18.17 -30.13
N ASP A 43 5.02 16.97 -30.66
CA ASP A 43 5.21 16.70 -32.09
C ASP A 43 4.29 17.60 -32.94
N ALA A 44 4.74 17.98 -34.14
CA ALA A 44 4.01 18.86 -35.08
C ALA A 44 2.60 18.36 -35.41
N LYS A 45 2.36 17.04 -35.31
CA LYS A 45 1.04 16.41 -35.44
C LYS A 45 0.21 16.46 -34.17
N GLY A 46 0.73 17.02 -33.07
CA GLY A 46 0.04 17.21 -31.79
C GLY A 46 -0.27 15.94 -30.98
N ASN A 47 0.13 14.77 -31.45
CA ASN A 47 -0.30 13.47 -30.91
C ASN A 47 0.57 12.94 -29.76
N THR A 48 1.85 13.34 -29.69
CA THR A 48 2.76 12.82 -28.65
C THR A 48 3.50 13.95 -27.96
N LEU A 49 3.45 13.93 -26.61
CA LEU A 49 4.22 14.81 -25.75
C LEU A 49 5.41 14.01 -25.21
N GLN A 50 6.63 14.43 -25.53
CA GLN A 50 7.84 13.80 -25.02
C GLN A 50 8.69 14.78 -24.23
N TRP A 51 9.36 14.28 -23.20
CA TRP A 51 10.23 15.06 -22.35
C TRP A 51 11.69 14.79 -22.68
N TYR A 52 12.45 15.85 -22.89
CA TYR A 52 13.85 15.77 -23.25
C TYR A 52 14.75 16.36 -22.18
N ALA A 53 15.92 15.77 -22.05
CA ALA A 53 17.04 16.38 -21.34
C ALA A 53 17.87 17.22 -22.31
N GLN A 54 18.66 18.11 -21.76
CA GLN A 54 19.60 18.94 -22.54
C GLN A 54 20.55 18.10 -23.43
N SER A 55 20.97 16.92 -22.95
CA SER A 55 21.90 16.00 -23.61
C SER A 55 21.24 15.04 -24.62
N ASP A 56 19.91 14.93 -24.62
CA ASP A 56 19.19 14.01 -25.49
C ASP A 56 19.26 14.43 -26.96
N ARG A 57 19.04 13.46 -27.87
CA ARG A 57 18.84 13.77 -29.30
C ARG A 57 17.48 14.45 -29.44
N LEU A 58 17.49 15.71 -29.84
CA LEU A 58 16.27 16.48 -30.06
C LEU A 58 15.68 16.19 -31.45
N PRO A 59 14.35 16.21 -31.62
CA PRO A 59 13.70 16.03 -32.93
C PRO A 59 14.16 17.07 -33.95
N HIS A 60 14.32 16.66 -35.22
CA HIS A 60 14.67 17.57 -36.33
C HIS A 60 13.58 18.59 -36.63
N GLU A 61 12.35 18.29 -36.27
CA GLU A 61 11.18 19.16 -36.48
C GLU A 61 11.05 20.28 -35.41
N MET A 62 11.89 20.25 -34.38
CA MET A 62 11.89 21.26 -33.33
C MET A 62 12.38 22.61 -33.87
N GLY A 63 11.63 23.69 -33.63
CA GLY A 63 12.01 25.03 -34.04
C GLY A 63 13.36 25.47 -33.45
N ASN A 64 14.12 26.26 -34.22
CA ASN A 64 15.48 26.71 -33.85
C ASN A 64 15.53 27.40 -32.49
N GLU A 65 14.50 28.18 -32.12
CA GLU A 65 14.45 28.86 -30.81
C GLU A 65 14.27 27.86 -29.66
N GLN A 66 13.35 26.90 -29.82
CA GLN A 66 13.09 25.83 -28.83
C GLN A 66 14.32 24.93 -28.68
N TRP A 67 14.95 24.58 -29.81
CA TRP A 67 16.16 23.78 -29.83
C TRP A 67 17.30 24.47 -29.05
N THR A 68 17.53 25.74 -29.33
CA THR A 68 18.58 26.56 -28.69
C THR A 68 18.29 26.72 -27.20
N PHE A 69 17.03 26.96 -26.83
CA PHE A 69 16.62 27.07 -25.43
C PHE A 69 16.86 25.77 -24.68
N THR A 70 16.41 24.64 -25.22
CA THR A 70 16.62 23.31 -24.59
C THR A 70 18.10 22.98 -24.38
N ARG A 71 18.94 23.28 -25.37
CA ARG A 71 20.39 23.00 -25.32
C ARG A 71 21.16 23.90 -24.36
N LYS A 72 20.81 25.14 -24.22
CA LYS A 72 21.63 26.15 -23.52
C LYS A 72 21.09 26.55 -22.16
N ALA A 73 19.81 26.35 -21.87
CA ALA A 73 19.17 26.86 -20.65
C ALA A 73 19.87 26.38 -19.36
N MET A 74 20.17 25.07 -19.25
CA MET A 74 20.78 24.54 -18.04
C MET A 74 22.27 24.94 -17.89
N ASN A 75 23.00 25.08 -19.01
CA ASN A 75 24.37 25.59 -18.97
C ASN A 75 24.39 27.03 -18.46
N TYR A 76 23.42 27.86 -18.91
CA TYR A 76 23.32 29.24 -18.45
C TYR A 76 22.90 29.31 -16.97
N VAL A 77 21.97 28.43 -16.51
CA VAL A 77 21.66 28.28 -15.08
C VAL A 77 22.90 27.98 -14.27
N HIS A 78 23.71 27.01 -14.71
CA HIS A 78 24.94 26.63 -14.04
C HIS A 78 25.91 27.82 -13.96
N GLU A 79 26.13 28.54 -15.05
CA GLU A 79 26.98 29.72 -15.11
C GLU A 79 26.52 30.80 -14.11
N GLN A 80 25.22 31.10 -14.08
CA GLN A 80 24.68 32.11 -13.14
C GLN A 80 24.77 31.66 -11.68
N ILE A 81 24.68 30.36 -11.39
CA ILE A 81 24.90 29.82 -10.04
C ILE A 81 26.37 29.99 -9.62
N VAL A 82 27.32 29.69 -10.51
CA VAL A 82 28.75 29.88 -10.25
C VAL A 82 29.07 31.36 -9.99
N MET A 83 28.44 32.27 -10.74
CA MET A 83 28.55 33.70 -10.55
C MET A 83 27.79 34.25 -9.34
N LYS A 84 27.05 33.38 -8.59
CA LYS A 84 26.19 33.73 -7.44
C LYS A 84 25.09 34.76 -7.77
N ARG A 85 24.64 34.81 -9.03
CA ARG A 85 23.54 35.69 -9.50
C ARG A 85 22.21 35.00 -9.40
N PHE A 86 21.72 34.79 -8.20
CA PHE A 86 20.49 33.99 -7.95
C PHE A 86 19.22 34.62 -8.52
N ASP A 87 19.17 35.94 -8.70
CA ASP A 87 18.02 36.59 -9.32
C ASP A 87 17.87 36.21 -10.81
N GLU A 88 18.98 36.10 -11.54
CA GLU A 88 18.96 35.64 -12.92
C GLU A 88 18.62 34.13 -13.01
N VAL A 89 19.10 33.34 -12.05
CA VAL A 89 18.68 31.92 -11.95
C VAL A 89 17.17 31.81 -11.77
N ASN A 90 16.57 32.57 -10.85
CA ASN A 90 15.13 32.57 -10.63
C ASN A 90 14.34 33.04 -11.88
N ARG A 91 14.82 34.04 -12.58
CA ARG A 91 14.22 34.50 -13.85
C ARG A 91 14.22 33.38 -14.90
N LEU A 92 15.35 32.68 -15.01
CA LEU A 92 15.48 31.58 -15.98
C LEU A 92 14.62 30.38 -15.63
N LEU A 93 14.56 30.00 -14.35
CA LEU A 93 13.66 28.94 -13.88
C LEU A 93 12.20 29.27 -14.15
N ASN A 94 11.80 30.56 -13.99
CA ASN A 94 10.47 31.01 -14.36
C ASN A 94 10.22 30.92 -15.87
N LYS A 95 11.21 31.24 -16.72
CA LYS A 95 11.10 31.02 -18.18
C LYS A 95 10.95 29.54 -18.54
N ILE A 96 11.71 28.64 -17.89
CA ILE A 96 11.55 27.20 -18.08
C ILE A 96 10.13 26.77 -17.69
N LYS A 97 9.62 27.24 -16.57
CA LYS A 97 8.25 26.95 -16.13
C LYS A 97 7.20 27.47 -17.12
N GLN A 98 7.35 28.67 -17.66
CA GLN A 98 6.46 29.22 -18.70
C GLN A 98 6.51 28.38 -19.99
N TYR A 99 7.71 27.97 -20.40
CA TYR A 99 7.91 27.07 -21.53
C TYR A 99 7.17 25.74 -21.31
N GLN A 100 7.33 25.12 -20.14
CA GLN A 100 6.61 23.90 -19.79
C GLN A 100 5.09 24.07 -19.83
N GLN A 101 4.56 25.18 -19.30
CA GLN A 101 3.14 25.48 -19.31
C GLN A 101 2.61 25.67 -20.74
N LYS A 102 3.40 26.32 -21.62
CA LYS A 102 3.02 26.54 -23.02
C LYS A 102 2.97 25.25 -23.82
N GLU A 103 3.98 24.39 -23.66
CA GLU A 103 4.10 23.14 -24.47
C GLU A 103 3.19 22.02 -23.95
N CYS A 104 3.05 21.87 -22.62
CA CYS A 104 2.26 20.80 -22.02
C CYS A 104 0.76 21.13 -21.92
N GLY A 105 0.38 22.40 -21.74
CA GLY A 105 -1.00 22.81 -21.51
C GLY A 105 -1.65 22.02 -20.35
N GLU A 106 -2.75 21.33 -20.66
CA GLU A 106 -3.52 20.54 -19.69
C GLU A 106 -2.79 19.26 -19.19
N ALA A 107 -1.72 18.85 -19.86
CA ALA A 107 -0.96 17.67 -19.44
C ALA A 107 -0.10 17.92 -18.17
N LEU A 108 0.10 19.18 -17.79
CA LEU A 108 0.75 19.51 -16.53
C LEU A 108 -0.24 19.40 -15.35
N PRO A 109 0.21 18.82 -14.21
CA PRO A 109 -0.62 18.80 -13.02
C PRO A 109 -0.90 20.23 -12.52
N SER A 110 -2.11 20.46 -12.04
CA SER A 110 -2.50 21.76 -11.47
C SER A 110 -1.60 22.11 -10.25
N ALA A 111 -1.46 23.40 -9.98
CA ALA A 111 -0.68 23.87 -8.83
C ALA A 111 -1.17 23.30 -7.49
N SER A 112 -2.47 23.01 -7.37
CA SER A 112 -3.06 22.34 -6.20
C SER A 112 -2.63 20.89 -6.08
N LYS A 113 -2.58 20.13 -7.18
CA LYS A 113 -2.08 18.75 -7.20
C LYS A 113 -0.60 18.67 -6.84
N PHE A 114 0.20 19.57 -7.39
CA PHE A 114 1.62 19.66 -7.04
C PHE A 114 1.85 19.95 -5.55
N LYS A 115 1.06 20.87 -4.96
CA LYS A 115 1.11 21.13 -3.52
C LYS A 115 0.68 19.90 -2.70
N ALA A 116 -0.37 19.20 -3.14
CA ALA A 116 -0.87 17.99 -2.49
C ALA A 116 0.16 16.85 -2.53
N GLU A 117 0.83 16.65 -3.67
CA GLU A 117 1.90 15.66 -3.82
C GLU A 117 3.11 15.99 -2.93
N LYS A 118 3.52 17.26 -2.90
CA LYS A 118 4.58 17.72 -2.01
C LYS A 118 4.21 17.47 -0.54
N LEU A 119 2.98 17.76 -0.15
CA LEU A 119 2.47 17.51 1.20
C LEU A 119 2.49 16.01 1.50
N TYR A 120 1.97 15.17 0.59
CA TYR A 120 1.98 13.73 0.73
C TYR A 120 3.40 13.17 0.95
N ASN A 121 4.37 13.61 0.13
CA ASN A 121 5.75 13.15 0.24
C ASN A 121 6.46 13.64 1.53
N GLN A 122 6.06 14.80 2.08
CA GLN A 122 6.57 15.29 3.37
C GLN A 122 6.03 14.51 4.56
N PHE A 123 4.82 13.94 4.45
CA PHE A 123 4.14 13.20 5.51
C PHE A 123 4.27 11.67 5.38
N ASP A 124 5.29 11.18 4.67
CA ASP A 124 5.54 9.73 4.58
C ASP A 124 6.19 9.18 5.86
N TYR A 125 5.36 9.02 6.90
CA TYR A 125 5.74 8.42 8.19
C TYR A 125 5.22 6.99 8.35
N SER A 126 4.91 6.28 7.27
CA SER A 126 4.34 4.93 7.32
C SER A 126 5.21 3.94 8.11
N LYS A 127 6.55 4.00 7.94
CA LYS A 127 7.50 3.14 8.68
C LYS A 127 7.48 3.35 10.20
N PRO A 128 7.75 4.56 10.72
CA PRO A 128 7.74 4.76 12.16
C PRO A 128 6.36 4.50 12.77
N ILE A 129 5.27 4.78 12.06
CA ILE A 129 3.92 4.49 12.53
C ILE A 129 3.68 2.98 12.60
N ALA A 130 4.15 2.18 11.62
CA ALA A 130 4.05 0.73 11.68
C ALA A 130 4.72 0.15 12.94
N ILE A 131 5.97 0.55 13.20
CA ILE A 131 6.73 0.12 14.38
C ILE A 131 6.04 0.57 15.67
N LEU A 132 5.61 1.83 15.72
CA LEU A 132 4.91 2.38 16.87
C LEU A 132 3.60 1.62 17.15
N CYS A 133 2.82 1.32 16.12
CA CYS A 133 1.59 0.53 16.23
C CYS A 133 1.87 -0.88 16.77
N LEU A 134 2.92 -1.55 16.32
CA LEU A 134 3.28 -2.87 16.82
C LEU A 134 3.71 -2.83 18.29
N CYS A 135 4.55 -1.88 18.68
CA CYS A 135 4.98 -1.73 20.07
C CYS A 135 3.80 -1.41 21.01
N ILE A 136 2.96 -0.43 20.63
CA ILE A 136 1.78 -0.07 21.42
C ILE A 136 0.78 -1.23 21.43
N GLY A 137 0.59 -1.89 20.29
CA GLY A 137 -0.31 -3.04 20.15
C GLY A 137 0.09 -4.20 21.05
N LEU A 138 1.36 -4.56 21.11
CA LEU A 138 1.87 -5.61 22.02
C LEU A 138 1.71 -5.21 23.49
N PHE A 139 2.05 -3.98 23.84
CA PHE A 139 1.86 -3.49 25.21
C PHE A 139 0.37 -3.51 25.60
N ALA A 140 -0.49 -2.95 24.76
CA ALA A 140 -1.93 -2.95 24.99
C ALA A 140 -2.48 -4.37 25.06
N PHE A 141 -2.02 -5.29 24.19
CA PHE A 141 -2.46 -6.68 24.20
C PHE A 141 -2.16 -7.36 25.53
N ILE A 142 -0.92 -7.27 26.00
CA ILE A 142 -0.51 -7.84 27.29
C ILE A 142 -1.32 -7.23 28.44
N TYR A 143 -1.51 -5.90 28.42
CA TYR A 143 -2.27 -5.19 29.46
C TYR A 143 -3.75 -5.62 29.48
N TYR A 144 -4.42 -5.66 28.32
CA TYR A 144 -5.82 -6.06 28.23
C TYR A 144 -6.03 -7.53 28.58
N CYS A 145 -5.16 -8.43 28.15
CA CYS A 145 -5.22 -9.84 28.54
C CYS A 145 -5.05 -10.00 30.06
N ARG A 146 -4.14 -9.27 30.69
CA ARG A 146 -3.98 -9.29 32.16
C ARG A 146 -5.21 -8.77 32.86
N CYS A 147 -5.83 -7.68 32.39
CA CYS A 147 -7.08 -7.16 32.95
C CYS A 147 -8.21 -8.20 32.84
N THR A 148 -8.31 -8.90 31.72
CA THR A 148 -9.30 -9.97 31.50
C THR A 148 -9.11 -11.14 32.48
N VAL A 149 -7.86 -11.60 32.65
CA VAL A 149 -7.53 -12.72 33.57
C VAL A 149 -7.75 -12.33 35.03
N THR A 150 -7.43 -11.09 35.41
CA THR A 150 -7.57 -10.62 36.83
C THR A 150 -8.91 -10.02 37.12
N GLU A 151 -9.86 -10.05 36.18
CA GLU A 151 -11.21 -9.43 36.27
C GLU A 151 -11.17 -7.95 36.67
N LYS A 152 -10.06 -7.27 36.40
CA LYS A 152 -9.89 -5.84 36.70
C LYS A 152 -10.42 -4.98 35.59
N ASN A 153 -11.07 -3.89 35.94
CA ASN A 153 -11.47 -2.89 34.96
C ASN A 153 -10.24 -2.22 34.33
N ILE A 154 -10.35 -1.96 33.05
CA ILE A 154 -9.33 -1.22 32.29
C ILE A 154 -9.26 0.21 32.84
N CYS A 155 -8.06 0.73 33.09
CA CYS A 155 -7.87 2.10 33.56
C CYS A 155 -8.40 3.09 32.51
N CYS A 156 -9.36 3.94 32.90
CA CYS A 156 -10.02 4.90 31.99
C CYS A 156 -9.03 5.85 31.32
N SER A 157 -8.00 6.30 32.04
CA SER A 157 -6.98 7.20 31.48
C SER A 157 -6.17 6.51 30.39
N LEU A 158 -5.79 5.23 30.60
CA LEU A 158 -5.02 4.47 29.60
C LEU A 158 -5.89 4.12 28.38
N ALA A 159 -7.14 3.74 28.59
CA ALA A 159 -8.10 3.53 27.50
C ALA A 159 -8.31 4.80 26.67
N PHE A 160 -8.39 5.95 27.32
CA PHE A 160 -8.48 7.24 26.62
C PHE A 160 -7.24 7.53 25.77
N ILE A 161 -6.04 7.29 26.30
CA ILE A 161 -4.78 7.48 25.56
C ILE A 161 -4.74 6.56 24.32
N PHE A 162 -5.07 5.27 24.47
CA PHE A 162 -5.11 4.36 23.32
C PHE A 162 -6.12 4.81 22.26
N ASN A 163 -7.30 5.26 22.66
CA ASN A 163 -8.28 5.76 21.70
C ASN A 163 -7.82 7.04 21.01
N LEU A 164 -7.16 7.95 21.70
CA LEU A 164 -6.58 9.16 21.11
C LEU A 164 -5.51 8.82 20.07
N LEU A 165 -4.64 7.85 20.38
CA LEU A 165 -3.61 7.39 19.45
C LEU A 165 -4.22 6.70 18.23
N LEU A 166 -5.22 5.83 18.40
CA LEU A 166 -5.95 5.22 17.27
C LEU A 166 -6.62 6.27 16.39
N CYS A 167 -7.22 7.29 17.00
CA CYS A 167 -7.85 8.40 16.27
C CYS A 167 -6.80 9.16 15.43
N SER A 168 -5.63 9.44 16.01
CA SER A 168 -4.54 10.09 15.31
C SER A 168 -4.03 9.26 14.12
N ILE A 169 -3.89 7.95 14.29
CA ILE A 169 -3.50 7.01 13.22
C ILE A 169 -4.58 6.97 12.13
N PHE A 170 -5.85 6.94 12.50
CA PHE A 170 -6.97 6.96 11.56
C PHE A 170 -6.98 8.23 10.71
N ILE A 171 -6.77 9.39 11.33
CA ILE A 171 -6.67 10.69 10.63
C ILE A 171 -5.48 10.68 9.68
N TYR A 172 -4.32 10.20 10.11
CA TYR A 172 -3.13 10.07 9.29
C TYR A 172 -3.38 9.19 8.05
N LEU A 173 -3.92 7.99 8.24
CA LEU A 173 -4.22 7.06 7.15
C LEU A 173 -5.29 7.64 6.20
N SER A 174 -6.32 8.29 6.74
CA SER A 174 -7.35 8.95 5.92
C SER A 174 -6.74 10.07 5.08
N MET A 175 -5.87 10.89 5.66
CA MET A 175 -5.18 11.96 4.96
C MET A 175 -4.28 11.43 3.84
N THR A 176 -3.49 10.38 4.10
CA THR A 176 -2.60 9.79 3.09
C THR A 176 -3.38 9.17 1.92
N ILE A 177 -4.47 8.43 2.20
CA ILE A 177 -5.34 7.84 1.19
C ILE A 177 -6.01 8.93 0.34
N VAL A 178 -6.57 9.97 0.96
CA VAL A 178 -7.25 11.08 0.26
C VAL A 178 -6.25 11.87 -0.58
N LEU A 179 -5.09 12.24 -0.05
CA LEU A 179 -4.06 12.97 -0.80
C LEU A 179 -3.59 12.17 -2.01
N ARG A 180 -3.32 10.87 -1.81
CA ARG A 180 -2.89 9.99 -2.90
C ARG A 180 -3.96 9.84 -3.97
N GLY A 181 -5.23 9.63 -3.58
CA GLY A 181 -6.36 9.59 -4.51
C GLY A 181 -6.57 10.91 -5.27
N TYR A 182 -6.41 12.06 -4.61
CA TYR A 182 -6.51 13.36 -5.24
C TYR A 182 -5.41 13.60 -6.29
N VAL A 183 -4.17 13.21 -5.98
CA VAL A 183 -3.03 13.37 -6.90
C VAL A 183 -3.15 12.42 -8.08
N SER A 184 -3.53 11.17 -7.84
CA SER A 184 -3.61 10.12 -8.87
C SER A 184 -4.86 10.20 -9.77
N ASN A 185 -5.91 10.93 -9.35
CA ASN A 185 -7.24 10.95 -9.99
C ASN A 185 -7.97 9.60 -10.02
N HIS A 186 -7.60 8.66 -9.20
CA HIS A 186 -8.30 7.38 -9.04
C HIS A 186 -8.25 6.92 -7.59
N LEU A 187 -9.09 5.95 -7.24
CA LEU A 187 -9.01 5.34 -5.92
C LEU A 187 -7.64 4.67 -5.72
N PRO A 188 -6.93 4.93 -4.60
CA PRO A 188 -5.61 4.38 -4.35
C PRO A 188 -5.69 2.91 -3.92
N LEU A 189 -6.02 2.03 -4.87
CA LEU A 189 -6.20 0.58 -4.71
C LEU A 189 -5.56 -0.20 -5.86
N SER A 190 -4.61 0.43 -6.56
CA SER A 190 -4.03 -0.09 -7.80
C SER A 190 -2.78 -0.95 -7.62
N ASN A 191 -2.14 -0.87 -6.48
CA ASN A 191 -0.93 -1.63 -6.18
C ASN A 191 -0.95 -2.19 -4.75
N GLY A 192 0.00 -3.09 -4.43
CA GLY A 192 0.08 -3.75 -3.13
C GLY A 192 0.28 -2.78 -1.96
N PHE A 193 1.04 -1.71 -2.16
CA PHE A 193 1.25 -0.68 -1.14
C PHE A 193 -0.08 0.02 -0.77
N GLU A 194 -0.84 0.46 -1.77
CA GLU A 194 -2.12 1.15 -1.58
C GLU A 194 -3.18 0.25 -0.94
N THR A 195 -3.26 -1.01 -1.39
CA THR A 195 -4.22 -1.97 -0.84
C THR A 195 -3.92 -2.32 0.62
N MET A 196 -2.64 -2.43 1.00
CA MET A 196 -2.25 -2.66 2.39
C MET A 196 -2.49 -1.43 3.27
N GLN A 197 -2.27 -0.21 2.77
CA GLN A 197 -2.65 1.00 3.50
C GLN A 197 -4.17 1.10 3.69
N PHE A 198 -4.95 0.75 2.67
CA PHE A 198 -6.40 0.69 2.79
C PHE A 198 -6.83 -0.38 3.79
N MET A 199 -6.21 -1.55 3.81
CA MET A 199 -6.45 -2.59 4.81
C MET A 199 -6.12 -2.11 6.23
N ALA A 200 -5.01 -1.38 6.42
CA ALA A 200 -4.69 -0.75 7.70
C ALA A 200 -5.77 0.23 8.14
N TRP A 201 -6.27 1.05 7.23
CA TRP A 201 -7.38 1.97 7.48
C TRP A 201 -8.66 1.23 7.88
N CYS A 202 -9.02 0.16 7.16
CA CYS A 202 -10.18 -0.69 7.49
C CYS A 202 -10.05 -1.31 8.88
N THR A 203 -8.87 -1.81 9.26
CA THR A 203 -8.67 -2.42 10.59
C THR A 203 -8.87 -1.41 11.72
N VAL A 204 -8.37 -0.18 11.58
CA VAL A 204 -8.59 0.87 12.58
C VAL A 204 -10.07 1.28 12.62
N LEU A 205 -10.72 1.43 11.46
CA LEU A 205 -12.16 1.72 11.37
C LEU A 205 -13.01 0.65 12.05
N LEU A 206 -12.74 -0.63 11.78
CA LEU A 206 -13.43 -1.76 12.42
C LEU A 206 -13.21 -1.76 13.94
N THR A 207 -12.03 -1.40 14.40
CA THR A 207 -11.75 -1.24 15.84
C THR A 207 -12.71 -0.25 16.49
N PHE A 208 -12.96 0.90 15.87
CA PHE A 208 -13.93 1.88 16.42
C PHE A 208 -15.36 1.35 16.50
N PHE A 209 -15.78 0.50 15.56
CA PHE A 209 -17.09 -0.13 15.63
C PHE A 209 -17.16 -1.24 16.70
N LEU A 210 -16.11 -2.04 16.83
CA LEU A 210 -16.09 -3.21 17.71
C LEU A 210 -15.81 -2.87 19.17
N GLN A 211 -15.02 -1.84 19.47
CA GLN A 211 -14.50 -1.54 20.81
C GLN A 211 -15.58 -1.34 21.88
N ARG A 212 -16.79 -0.88 21.50
CA ARG A 212 -17.90 -0.68 22.45
C ARG A 212 -18.39 -1.98 23.09
N LYS A 213 -18.32 -3.10 22.34
CA LYS A 213 -18.76 -4.41 22.78
C LYS A 213 -17.61 -5.37 23.02
N PHE A 214 -16.46 -5.10 22.43
CA PHE A 214 -15.29 -5.96 22.40
C PHE A 214 -14.02 -5.13 22.67
N THR A 215 -13.62 -5.07 23.92
CA THR A 215 -12.50 -4.22 24.39
C THR A 215 -11.14 -4.65 23.82
N LEU A 216 -10.91 -5.95 23.60
CA LEU A 216 -9.70 -6.47 22.97
C LEU A 216 -9.53 -6.05 21.50
N SER A 217 -10.57 -5.47 20.90
CA SER A 217 -10.42 -4.90 19.54
C SER A 217 -9.40 -3.76 19.49
N VAL A 218 -9.19 -3.02 20.57
CA VAL A 218 -8.22 -1.91 20.63
C VAL A 218 -6.78 -2.38 20.40
N PRO A 219 -6.23 -3.33 21.17
CA PRO A 219 -4.90 -3.89 20.85
C PRO A 219 -4.84 -4.57 19.49
N PHE A 220 -5.91 -5.23 19.05
CA PHE A 220 -5.95 -5.85 17.72
C PHE A 220 -5.87 -4.81 16.61
N GLY A 221 -6.56 -3.68 16.74
CA GLY A 221 -6.48 -2.58 15.78
C GLY A 221 -5.06 -2.05 15.62
N PHE A 222 -4.30 -1.88 16.70
CA PHE A 222 -2.89 -1.49 16.64
C PHE A 222 -2.03 -2.57 15.98
N LEU A 223 -2.15 -3.84 16.40
CA LEU A 223 -1.36 -4.94 15.88
C LEU A 223 -1.60 -5.14 14.37
N LEU A 224 -2.87 -5.19 13.95
CA LEU A 224 -3.21 -5.39 12.56
C LEU A 224 -2.82 -4.19 11.69
N CYS A 225 -3.06 -2.98 12.17
CA CYS A 225 -2.61 -1.77 11.49
C CYS A 225 -1.09 -1.77 11.31
N GLY A 226 -0.35 -2.07 12.37
CA GLY A 226 1.12 -2.15 12.31
C GLY A 226 1.62 -3.23 11.36
N LEU A 227 1.04 -4.44 11.40
CA LEU A 227 1.38 -5.55 10.50
C LEU A 227 1.09 -5.22 9.04
N THR A 228 -0.08 -4.69 8.73
CA THR A 228 -0.46 -4.34 7.36
C THR A 228 0.42 -3.22 6.80
N LEU A 229 0.74 -2.20 7.59
CA LEU A 229 1.70 -1.17 7.21
C LEU A 229 3.11 -1.73 7.02
N LEU A 230 3.55 -2.67 7.86
CA LEU A 230 4.83 -3.34 7.70
C LEU A 230 4.88 -4.13 6.39
N VAL A 231 3.83 -4.92 6.10
CA VAL A 231 3.72 -5.70 4.87
C VAL A 231 3.71 -4.80 3.63
N SER A 232 3.08 -3.62 3.70
CA SER A 232 3.09 -2.67 2.59
C SER A 232 4.50 -2.25 2.14
N MET A 233 5.48 -2.39 3.02
CA MET A 233 6.88 -1.99 2.78
C MET A 233 7.76 -3.08 2.20
N PHE A 234 7.32 -4.35 2.21
CA PHE A 234 8.09 -5.45 1.62
C PHE A 234 8.18 -5.38 0.08
N GLY A 235 7.28 -4.63 -0.56
CA GLY A 235 7.34 -4.31 -1.97
C GLY A 235 8.10 -3.00 -2.23
N GLU A 236 7.65 -2.24 -3.21
CA GLU A 236 8.14 -0.88 -3.43
C GLU A 236 7.62 0.04 -2.32
N GLN A 237 8.56 0.69 -1.61
CA GLN A 237 8.22 1.70 -0.64
C GLN A 237 7.71 2.94 -1.37
N ASN A 238 6.48 3.36 -1.06
CA ASN A 238 5.85 4.53 -1.64
C ASN A 238 6.01 4.60 -3.17
N PRO A 239 5.39 3.64 -3.90
CA PRO A 239 5.54 3.56 -5.35
C PRO A 239 5.09 4.87 -6.01
N ARG A 240 5.80 5.25 -7.08
CA ARG A 240 5.49 6.48 -7.83
C ARG A 240 4.03 6.46 -8.27
N ILE A 241 3.38 7.61 -8.17
CA ILE A 241 2.03 7.80 -8.69
C ILE A 241 2.13 7.88 -10.21
N THR A 242 1.73 6.82 -10.88
CA THR A 242 1.71 6.72 -12.35
C THR A 242 0.30 6.64 -12.86
N GLN A 243 0.10 7.00 -14.13
CA GLN A 243 -1.19 6.79 -14.78
C GLN A 243 -1.49 5.29 -14.89
N LEU A 244 -2.69 4.90 -14.49
CA LEU A 244 -3.13 3.51 -14.61
C LEU A 244 -3.40 3.12 -16.05
N MET A 245 -3.09 1.88 -16.39
CA MET A 245 -3.55 1.28 -17.64
C MET A 245 -5.10 1.31 -17.66
N PRO A 246 -5.72 1.51 -18.84
CA PRO A 246 -7.19 1.60 -18.95
C PRO A 246 -7.95 0.43 -18.30
N VAL A 247 -7.40 -0.79 -18.40
CA VAL A 247 -7.98 -2.01 -17.79
C VAL A 247 -8.09 -1.90 -16.27
N LEU A 248 -7.15 -1.21 -15.60
CA LEU A 248 -7.12 -1.04 -14.14
C LEU A 248 -7.99 0.14 -13.66
N GLN A 249 -8.53 0.95 -14.56
CA GLN A 249 -9.42 2.08 -14.22
C GLN A 249 -10.88 1.67 -14.02
N SER A 250 -11.19 0.37 -14.09
CA SER A 250 -12.55 -0.15 -13.96
C SER A 250 -13.13 0.06 -12.55
N PRO A 251 -14.33 0.63 -12.39
CA PRO A 251 -15.03 0.70 -11.11
C PRO A 251 -15.28 -0.68 -10.49
N LEU A 252 -15.49 -1.72 -11.31
CA LEU A 252 -15.67 -3.09 -10.82
C LEU A 252 -14.43 -3.60 -10.08
N LEU A 253 -13.23 -3.30 -10.58
CA LEU A 253 -11.99 -3.65 -9.91
C LEU A 253 -11.89 -2.98 -8.54
N SER A 254 -12.22 -1.68 -8.45
CA SER A 254 -12.19 -0.95 -7.19
C SER A 254 -13.15 -1.54 -6.16
N ILE A 255 -14.38 -1.87 -6.56
CA ILE A 255 -15.38 -2.50 -5.67
C ILE A 255 -14.91 -3.89 -5.23
N HIS A 256 -14.37 -4.69 -6.16
CA HIS A 256 -13.76 -5.99 -5.84
C HIS A 256 -12.69 -5.86 -4.76
N VAL A 257 -11.72 -4.96 -4.95
CA VAL A 257 -10.60 -4.78 -4.00
C VAL A 257 -11.11 -4.30 -2.65
N VAL A 258 -12.06 -3.35 -2.59
CA VAL A 258 -12.67 -2.89 -1.33
C VAL A 258 -13.33 -4.05 -0.58
N ALA A 259 -14.13 -4.87 -1.28
CA ALA A 259 -14.80 -6.02 -0.67
C ALA A 259 -13.80 -7.04 -0.12
N ILE A 260 -12.80 -7.41 -0.91
CA ILE A 260 -11.76 -8.38 -0.51
C ILE A 260 -10.93 -7.86 0.67
N MET A 261 -10.46 -6.62 0.63
CA MET A 261 -9.62 -6.06 1.71
C MET A 261 -10.41 -5.89 3.01
N THR A 262 -11.68 -5.51 2.93
CA THR A 262 -12.55 -5.45 4.11
C THR A 262 -12.80 -6.85 4.68
N ALA A 263 -13.05 -7.86 3.83
CA ALA A 263 -13.19 -9.24 4.26
C ALA A 263 -11.92 -9.74 4.96
N TYR A 264 -10.75 -9.53 4.39
CA TYR A 264 -9.48 -9.93 5.00
C TYR A 264 -9.21 -9.21 6.32
N SER A 265 -9.60 -7.94 6.45
CA SER A 265 -9.52 -7.22 7.72
C SER A 265 -10.36 -7.89 8.81
N LEU A 266 -11.59 -8.30 8.50
CA LEU A 266 -12.47 -9.04 9.42
C LEU A 266 -11.89 -10.42 9.78
N LEU A 267 -11.37 -11.16 8.80
CA LEU A 267 -10.74 -12.45 9.03
C LEU A 267 -9.48 -12.34 9.89
N ALA A 268 -8.70 -11.27 9.74
CA ALA A 268 -7.54 -10.99 10.58
C ALA A 268 -7.93 -10.75 12.05
N PHE A 269 -9.06 -10.07 12.32
CA PHE A 269 -9.60 -9.96 13.67
C PHE A 269 -9.97 -11.33 14.25
N ILE A 270 -10.60 -12.20 13.46
CA ILE A 270 -10.95 -13.58 13.88
C ILE A 270 -9.69 -14.38 14.20
N MET A 271 -8.64 -14.25 13.38
CA MET A 271 -7.35 -14.90 13.62
C MET A 271 -6.74 -14.48 14.97
N LEU A 272 -6.69 -13.18 15.26
CA LEU A 272 -6.18 -12.68 16.56
C LEU A 272 -7.07 -13.12 17.74
N ASN A 273 -8.38 -13.19 17.55
CA ASN A 273 -9.30 -13.76 18.55
C ASN A 273 -8.96 -15.22 18.83
N GLY A 274 -8.73 -16.03 17.81
CA GLY A 274 -8.34 -17.43 17.95
C GLY A 274 -7.01 -17.58 18.70
N ILE A 275 -5.99 -16.81 18.31
CA ILE A 275 -4.70 -16.81 19.01
C ILE A 275 -4.89 -16.41 20.47
N THR A 276 -5.69 -15.40 20.76
CA THR A 276 -5.97 -14.94 22.13
C THR A 276 -6.68 -16.02 22.94
N ALA A 277 -7.68 -16.70 22.37
CA ALA A 277 -8.37 -17.80 23.03
C ALA A 277 -7.42 -18.95 23.37
N VAL A 278 -6.51 -19.31 22.46
CA VAL A 278 -5.48 -20.33 22.72
C VAL A 278 -4.53 -19.90 23.83
N VAL A 279 -4.04 -18.65 23.81
CA VAL A 279 -3.15 -18.11 24.86
C VAL A 279 -3.83 -18.11 26.20
N LEU A 280 -5.11 -17.69 26.30
CA LEU A 280 -5.86 -17.69 27.55
C LEU A 280 -6.07 -19.13 28.08
N HIS A 281 -6.40 -20.07 27.22
CA HIS A 281 -6.60 -21.47 27.57
C HIS A 281 -5.36 -22.09 28.25
N TYR A 282 -4.17 -21.81 27.72
CA TYR A 282 -2.92 -22.34 28.29
C TYR A 282 -2.37 -21.53 29.48
N SER A 283 -2.85 -20.29 29.66
CA SER A 283 -2.32 -19.39 30.70
C SER A 283 -3.10 -19.45 32.03
N THR A 284 -4.36 -19.89 32.01
CA THR A 284 -5.24 -19.78 33.18
C THR A 284 -6.36 -20.82 33.15
N GLU A 285 -6.56 -21.54 34.27
CA GLU A 285 -7.58 -22.60 34.39
C GLU A 285 -9.05 -22.10 34.36
N ASN A 286 -9.30 -20.81 34.66
CA ASN A 286 -10.64 -20.25 34.81
C ASN A 286 -11.06 -19.25 33.72
N CYS A 287 -10.66 -19.46 32.46
CA CYS A 287 -10.96 -18.51 31.37
C CYS A 287 -12.09 -18.96 30.41
N GLU A 288 -12.89 -19.97 30.77
CA GLU A 288 -13.92 -20.51 29.87
C GLU A 288 -14.91 -19.44 29.41
N THR A 289 -15.36 -18.57 30.31
CA THR A 289 -16.31 -17.47 29.99
C THR A 289 -15.74 -16.47 29.01
N ALA A 290 -14.45 -16.13 29.14
CA ALA A 290 -13.75 -15.23 28.23
C ALA A 290 -13.57 -15.89 26.85
N ILE A 291 -13.22 -17.18 26.81
CA ILE A 291 -13.07 -17.94 25.57
C ILE A 291 -14.41 -18.06 24.84
N ASP A 292 -15.50 -18.37 25.55
CA ASP A 292 -16.84 -18.42 24.99
C ASP A 292 -17.25 -17.07 24.39
N PHE A 293 -16.93 -15.97 25.07
CA PHE A 293 -17.17 -14.64 24.55
C PHE A 293 -16.38 -14.36 23.26
N LEU A 294 -15.09 -14.70 23.21
CA LEU A 294 -14.25 -14.58 22.01
C LEU A 294 -14.80 -15.40 20.84
N GLN A 295 -15.27 -16.62 21.11
CA GLN A 295 -15.89 -17.47 20.08
C GLN A 295 -17.18 -16.86 19.53
N ARG A 296 -18.05 -16.31 20.39
CA ARG A 296 -19.28 -15.64 19.96
C ARG A 296 -18.99 -14.43 19.08
N ILE A 297 -18.01 -13.59 19.47
CA ILE A 297 -17.56 -12.46 18.66
C ILE A 297 -16.99 -12.93 17.32
N SER A 298 -16.15 -13.96 17.32
CA SER A 298 -15.58 -14.53 16.09
C SER A 298 -16.67 -15.00 15.12
N ARG A 299 -17.70 -15.70 15.62
CA ARG A 299 -18.84 -16.14 14.80
C ARG A 299 -19.61 -14.94 14.23
N LEU A 300 -19.86 -13.91 15.04
CA LEU A 300 -20.56 -12.70 14.59
C LEU A 300 -19.82 -11.96 13.48
N ILE A 301 -18.49 -11.89 13.55
CA ILE A 301 -17.64 -11.26 12.54
C ILE A 301 -17.48 -12.16 11.30
N LEU A 302 -17.56 -13.49 11.47
CA LEU A 302 -17.37 -14.46 10.39
C LEU A 302 -18.44 -14.35 9.29
N TYR A 303 -19.69 -14.09 9.65
CA TYR A 303 -20.79 -13.96 8.67
C TYR A 303 -20.51 -12.85 7.64
N PRO A 304 -20.29 -11.58 8.04
CA PRO A 304 -19.99 -10.53 7.08
C PRO A 304 -18.65 -10.75 6.38
N ALA A 305 -17.66 -11.37 7.02
CA ALA A 305 -16.37 -11.64 6.42
C ALA A 305 -16.49 -12.60 5.23
N VAL A 306 -17.13 -13.77 5.41
CA VAL A 306 -17.33 -14.75 4.33
C VAL A 306 -18.25 -14.21 3.25
N PHE A 307 -19.30 -13.47 3.62
CA PHE A 307 -20.20 -12.82 2.67
C PHE A 307 -19.45 -11.82 1.76
N LEU A 308 -18.67 -10.92 2.33
CA LEU A 308 -17.88 -9.95 1.57
C LEU A 308 -16.80 -10.63 0.72
N LEU A 309 -16.15 -11.68 1.25
CA LEU A 309 -15.16 -12.43 0.50
C LEU A 309 -15.79 -13.10 -0.73
N THR A 310 -16.95 -13.75 -0.54
CA THR A 310 -17.69 -14.41 -1.62
C THR A 310 -18.11 -13.41 -2.69
N ILE A 311 -18.77 -12.31 -2.31
CA ILE A 311 -19.17 -11.27 -3.26
C ILE A 311 -17.94 -10.68 -3.95
N GLY A 312 -16.86 -10.44 -3.22
CA GLY A 312 -15.61 -9.93 -3.78
C GLY A 312 -15.06 -10.86 -4.86
N ILE A 313 -15.01 -12.18 -4.62
CA ILE A 313 -14.58 -13.17 -5.62
C ILE A 313 -15.45 -13.11 -6.88
N PHE A 314 -16.79 -13.08 -6.75
CA PHE A 314 -17.70 -13.01 -7.89
C PHE A 314 -17.53 -11.70 -8.70
N ILE A 315 -17.40 -10.54 -8.02
CA ILE A 315 -17.16 -9.27 -8.71
C ILE A 315 -15.83 -9.31 -9.45
N GLY A 316 -14.79 -9.89 -8.84
CA GLY A 316 -13.49 -10.11 -9.46
C GLY A 316 -13.56 -10.98 -10.70
N ALA A 317 -14.35 -12.08 -10.66
CA ALA A 317 -14.56 -12.94 -11.81
C ALA A 317 -15.27 -12.20 -12.97
N VAL A 318 -16.29 -11.39 -12.67
CA VAL A 318 -16.96 -10.55 -13.68
C VAL A 318 -15.99 -9.56 -14.29
N TRP A 319 -15.18 -8.88 -13.47
CA TRP A 319 -14.14 -7.98 -13.96
C TRP A 319 -13.11 -8.69 -14.84
N ALA A 320 -12.67 -9.90 -14.45
CA ALA A 320 -11.73 -10.69 -15.22
C ALA A 320 -12.29 -11.07 -16.60
N ASN A 321 -13.59 -11.43 -16.67
CA ASN A 321 -14.23 -11.71 -17.94
C ASN A 321 -14.29 -10.47 -18.87
N VAL A 322 -14.64 -9.31 -18.34
CA VAL A 322 -14.67 -8.04 -19.10
C VAL A 322 -13.28 -7.65 -19.58
N SER A 323 -12.25 -7.88 -18.77
CA SER A 323 -10.87 -7.43 -19.03
C SER A 323 -10.05 -8.42 -19.85
N TRP A 324 -10.25 -9.73 -19.65
CA TRP A 324 -9.43 -10.82 -20.19
C TRP A 324 -10.22 -11.86 -20.97
N GLY A 325 -11.56 -11.73 -21.07
CA GLY A 325 -12.44 -12.68 -21.77
C GLY A 325 -12.64 -14.01 -21.06
N ARG A 326 -12.29 -14.13 -19.78
CA ARG A 326 -12.46 -15.35 -18.98
C ARG A 326 -12.79 -15.00 -17.53
N TYR A 327 -13.72 -15.73 -16.92
CA TYR A 327 -14.15 -15.53 -15.54
C TYR A 327 -13.12 -16.00 -14.50
N TRP A 328 -12.30 -16.98 -14.85
CA TRP A 328 -11.37 -17.64 -13.95
C TRP A 328 -10.09 -18.04 -14.67
N GLY A 329 -8.95 -17.71 -14.13
CA GLY A 329 -7.64 -17.94 -14.72
C GLY A 329 -6.76 -18.95 -13.99
N TRP A 330 -7.21 -19.46 -12.84
CA TRP A 330 -6.43 -20.32 -11.95
C TRP A 330 -5.12 -19.67 -11.48
N ASP A 331 -5.11 -18.35 -11.41
CA ASP A 331 -3.94 -17.66 -10.86
C ASP A 331 -3.86 -17.87 -9.33
N PRO A 332 -2.66 -17.76 -8.74
CA PRO A 332 -2.49 -17.99 -7.30
C PRO A 332 -3.40 -17.13 -6.42
N LYS A 333 -3.73 -15.90 -6.82
CA LYS A 333 -4.59 -15.01 -6.03
C LYS A 333 -6.03 -15.49 -6.00
N GLU A 334 -6.54 -15.93 -7.14
CA GLU A 334 -7.89 -16.50 -7.26
C GLU A 334 -8.01 -17.78 -6.42
N VAL A 335 -7.02 -18.69 -6.57
CA VAL A 335 -7.01 -19.97 -5.87
C VAL A 335 -6.94 -19.77 -4.35
N TRP A 336 -6.06 -18.91 -3.86
CA TRP A 336 -5.95 -18.64 -2.42
C TRP A 336 -7.19 -17.95 -1.85
N ALA A 337 -7.83 -17.06 -2.60
CA ALA A 337 -9.09 -16.44 -2.18
C ALA A 337 -10.21 -17.50 -2.05
N LEU A 338 -10.32 -18.43 -3.02
CA LEU A 338 -11.26 -19.53 -2.97
C LEU A 338 -11.00 -20.49 -1.81
N ILE A 339 -9.74 -20.91 -1.60
CA ILE A 339 -9.36 -21.76 -0.47
C ILE A 339 -9.74 -21.08 0.86
N THR A 340 -9.40 -19.80 1.01
CA THR A 340 -9.75 -19.04 2.21
C THR A 340 -11.26 -19.01 2.42
N MET A 341 -12.03 -18.72 1.39
CA MET A 341 -13.49 -18.73 1.46
C MET A 341 -14.03 -20.10 1.92
N LEU A 342 -13.56 -21.19 1.32
CA LEU A 342 -14.02 -22.55 1.65
C LEU A 342 -13.68 -22.93 3.10
N VAL A 343 -12.46 -22.66 3.55
CA VAL A 343 -12.02 -22.97 4.92
C VAL A 343 -12.87 -22.22 5.96
N TYR A 344 -13.11 -20.92 5.76
CA TYR A 344 -13.93 -20.14 6.68
C TYR A 344 -15.43 -20.44 6.54
N ALA A 345 -15.90 -20.84 5.36
CA ALA A 345 -17.28 -21.31 5.17
C ALA A 345 -17.57 -22.60 5.95
N LEU A 346 -16.59 -23.52 6.06
CA LEU A 346 -16.72 -24.71 6.92
C LEU A 346 -16.98 -24.33 8.38
N ALA A 347 -16.34 -23.27 8.87
CA ALA A 347 -16.54 -22.80 10.25
C ALA A 347 -17.93 -22.19 10.50
N LEU A 348 -18.71 -21.86 9.46
CA LEU A 348 -20.11 -21.44 9.57
C LEU A 348 -21.06 -22.62 9.87
N HIS A 349 -20.63 -23.85 9.62
CA HIS A 349 -21.42 -25.05 9.85
C HIS A 349 -20.95 -25.81 11.10
N PRO A 350 -21.39 -25.41 12.32
CA PRO A 350 -20.94 -26.04 13.57
C PRO A 350 -21.25 -27.53 13.62
N ALA A 351 -22.31 -27.99 12.94
CA ALA A 351 -22.63 -29.40 12.83
C ALA A 351 -21.54 -30.22 12.13
N CYS A 352 -20.86 -29.66 11.11
CA CYS A 352 -19.75 -30.33 10.43
C CYS A 352 -18.53 -30.50 11.33
N LEU A 353 -18.29 -29.58 12.26
CA LEU A 353 -17.19 -29.65 13.21
C LEU A 353 -17.49 -30.57 14.39
N LEU A 354 -18.76 -30.66 14.80
CA LEU A 354 -19.20 -31.50 15.90
C LEU A 354 -19.27 -32.99 15.51
N TYR A 355 -19.54 -33.31 14.22
CA TYR A 355 -19.54 -34.72 13.74
C TYR A 355 -18.13 -35.31 13.62
N THR A 356 -17.09 -34.55 13.69
CA THR A 356 -15.71 -35.04 13.71
C THR A 356 -15.18 -35.33 15.10
N SER A 357 -15.96 -35.12 16.16
CA SER A 357 -15.47 -35.11 17.55
C SER A 357 -16.18 -35.96 18.57
N PRO A 358 -17.26 -36.64 18.54
CA PRO A 358 -17.37 -37.91 19.27
C PRO A 358 -17.60 -39.07 18.35
N SER A 359 -16.75 -40.09 18.44
CA SER A 359 -17.02 -41.39 17.88
C SER A 359 -18.38 -41.88 18.42
N PRO A 360 -19.25 -42.50 17.58
CA PRO A 360 -20.49 -43.14 18.06
C PRO A 360 -20.26 -44.18 19.16
N ARG A 361 -19.02 -44.59 19.40
CA ARG A 361 -18.59 -45.45 20.52
C ARG A 361 -18.55 -44.75 21.86
N ASP A 362 -18.38 -43.44 21.93
CA ASP A 362 -18.26 -42.72 23.19
C ASP A 362 -19.62 -42.51 23.89
N GLY A 363 -20.70 -42.58 23.14
CA GLY A 363 -22.08 -42.59 23.67
C GLY A 363 -22.58 -43.95 24.16
N ALA A 364 -21.90 -45.05 23.82
CA ALA A 364 -22.31 -46.40 24.21
C ALA A 364 -21.65 -46.93 25.51
N THR A 365 -20.66 -46.25 26.02
CA THR A 365 -19.94 -46.64 27.25
C THR A 365 -20.35 -45.88 28.51
N SER A 366 -21.35 -45.00 28.43
CA SER A 366 -21.92 -44.26 29.54
C SER A 366 -23.33 -44.76 29.92
N ARG A 367 -23.47 -46.08 30.06
CA ARG A 367 -24.62 -46.71 30.73
C ARG A 367 -24.10 -47.77 31.67
#